data_e5698e936cf260f458c13e6eb9346fef
#
_entry.id   e5698e936cf260f458c13e6eb9346fef
#
_cell.length_a   1.000
_cell.length_b   1.000
_cell.length_c   1.000
_cell.angle_alpha   90.00
_cell.angle_beta   90.00
_cell.angle_gamma   90.00
#
_symmetry.space_group_name_H-M   'P 1'
#
loop_
_entity.id
_entity.type
_entity.pdbx_description
1 polymer ?
#
loop_
_entity_poly.entity_id
_entity_poly.type
_entity_poly.pdbx_seq_one_letter_code
_entity_poly.pdbx_strand_id
1 'polypeptide(L)'
;MELKKMRGALVLLWLANIGVALAHINGYEDQPLSKIAIHKTTLALRDSASLRARPTTLGTKVCIYIYTYIYIYYTGEDIDWVTVVLKNSEPHADDWIGVFSPGKFEATLKFELINQRSDFSFALFSGGLSNPKLVAVSNLVAFANPNAPVYPRLAHGKSWDEMTVTWTSGYNIDDAVPFVEWGLKGESRTRSPAGTLTFGRSSMCGGPARTVGWRDPGFIHTSFLKGLWPNSEYVYRLGHRFPGGSIVWSKLYSFKSSPYPGQDSLQRVVVFGDMGKAERDGSNDYSDYQPGSLNTTDKLVNDLKNYDIVFHIGDISYANGYISQWDQFTAQVKEIASTKPYMISSGNHERDWPNTGSYYDETASGGECGVLAETMYYVPAENRAKFWYKTDYGMFRFCIADSEHDWTEGSEQYKFIEECLASADRQKQPWLIFSAHRVLGYSSDYWYAQKDFEEPNGRESLEKLWKKYKVDIAFFGHTHNYERSCPIYKKQCTSNEQHHYSGTVNGTIHVIVGGGGSHLSKFSQVQPNWSIYRDYDFGFVKMTAFNHTSLLVEYKKSSDGEVYDYFTISREYKDVLACVYDGCEPTTHSAV
;
A
#
# COMPACT_ATOMS: atom_id res chain seq x y z
N MET A 1 27.64 -28.87 3.82
CA MET A 1 26.50 -29.80 4.00
C MET A 1 25.28 -28.92 3.86
N GLU A 2 24.63 -29.00 2.72
CA GLU A 2 23.54 -28.10 2.32
C GLU A 2 22.36 -28.23 3.26
N LEU A 3 21.96 -27.12 3.85
CA LEU A 3 20.66 -26.97 4.51
C LEU A 3 19.57 -26.96 3.43
N LYS A 4 19.04 -28.14 3.14
CA LYS A 4 17.81 -28.26 2.35
C LYS A 4 16.70 -27.50 3.06
N LYS A 5 16.07 -26.60 2.32
CA LYS A 5 14.86 -25.86 2.63
C LYS A 5 13.95 -26.63 3.58
N MET A 6 13.87 -26.18 4.82
CA MET A 6 12.83 -26.59 5.72
C MET A 6 11.61 -25.71 5.43
N ARG A 7 10.58 -26.33 4.91
CA ARG A 7 9.26 -25.71 4.74
C ARG A 7 8.54 -25.76 6.09
N GLY A 8 8.11 -24.62 6.57
CA GLY A 8 7.05 -24.46 7.55
C GLY A 8 7.48 -24.48 9.00
N ALA A 9 7.92 -23.34 9.50
CA ALA A 9 7.89 -23.06 10.93
C ALA A 9 6.92 -21.93 11.20
N LEU A 10 5.88 -22.22 11.95
CA LEU A 10 4.86 -21.25 12.32
C LEU A 10 5.11 -20.78 13.73
N VAL A 11 5.22 -19.49 13.91
CA VAL A 11 5.26 -18.87 15.21
C VAL A 11 3.99 -18.05 15.43
N LEU A 12 3.21 -18.46 16.39
CA LEU A 12 2.05 -17.71 16.87
C LEU A 12 2.50 -16.67 17.88
N LEU A 13 2.36 -15.41 17.50
CA LEU A 13 2.37 -14.29 18.43
C LEU A 13 1.00 -14.17 19.08
N TRP A 14 0.95 -14.34 20.40
CA TRP A 14 -0.24 -14.07 21.19
C TRP A 14 -0.19 -12.61 21.66
N LEU A 15 -1.15 -11.83 21.20
CA LEU A 15 -1.38 -10.50 21.73
C LEU A 15 -2.37 -10.59 22.89
N ALA A 16 -2.17 -9.81 23.94
CA ALA A 16 -2.97 -9.85 25.16
C ALA A 16 -4.47 -9.55 24.96
N ASN A 17 -4.85 -9.08 23.78
CA ASN A 17 -6.22 -9.00 23.29
C ASN A 17 -6.31 -9.75 21.96
N ILE A 18 -6.37 -11.03 22.01
CA ILE A 18 -6.50 -12.04 20.99
C ILE A 18 -6.93 -11.52 19.61
N GLY A 19 -5.97 -11.26 18.74
CA GLY A 19 -6.18 -11.12 17.31
C GLY A 19 -5.16 -11.98 16.60
N VAL A 20 -5.59 -13.05 15.95
CA VAL A 20 -4.74 -13.87 15.11
C VAL A 20 -4.90 -13.40 13.69
N ALA A 21 -3.82 -13.04 13.06
CA ALA A 21 -3.82 -12.63 11.67
C ALA A 21 -3.64 -13.85 10.77
N LEU A 22 -4.61 -14.14 9.94
CA LEU A 22 -4.56 -15.20 8.93
C LEU A 22 -5.45 -14.82 7.76
N ALA A 23 -4.88 -14.79 6.57
CA ALA A 23 -5.56 -14.42 5.34
C ALA A 23 -6.02 -15.65 4.54
N HIS A 24 -6.95 -15.45 3.63
CA HIS A 24 -7.43 -16.49 2.73
C HIS A 24 -6.51 -16.64 1.53
N ILE A 25 -6.10 -17.87 1.24
CA ILE A 25 -5.51 -18.23 -0.05
C ILE A 25 -6.67 -18.50 -1.02
N ASN A 26 -6.56 -18.04 -2.26
CA ASN A 26 -7.48 -18.40 -3.34
C ASN A 26 -7.54 -19.94 -3.50
N GLY A 27 -8.56 -20.54 -2.96
CA GLY A 27 -8.73 -21.99 -2.88
C GLY A 27 -9.62 -22.41 -1.72
N TYR A 28 -10.02 -21.47 -0.85
CA TYR A 28 -11.13 -21.62 0.09
C TYR A 28 -10.95 -22.57 1.28
N GLU A 29 -9.75 -22.89 1.67
CA GLU A 29 -9.57 -23.50 2.98
C GLU A 29 -9.31 -22.42 4.02
N ASP A 30 -10.19 -22.33 5.03
CA ASP A 30 -9.95 -21.55 6.24
C ASP A 30 -8.56 -21.86 6.78
N GLN A 31 -7.76 -20.84 6.96
CA GLN A 31 -6.44 -21.03 7.53
C GLN A 31 -6.53 -21.73 8.88
N PRO A 32 -5.77 -22.83 9.08
CA PRO A 32 -5.93 -23.67 10.27
C PRO A 32 -5.85 -22.93 11.60
N LEU A 33 -5.08 -21.83 11.63
CA LEU A 33 -4.83 -21.09 12.86
C LEU A 33 -5.93 -20.12 13.25
N SER A 34 -6.70 -19.57 12.28
CA SER A 34 -7.73 -18.57 12.59
C SER A 34 -8.92 -19.16 13.37
N LYS A 35 -9.39 -20.34 12.97
CA LYS A 35 -10.58 -20.96 13.56
C LYS A 35 -10.26 -22.15 14.44
N ILE A 36 -9.24 -22.92 14.12
CA ILE A 36 -8.98 -24.22 14.78
C ILE A 36 -8.06 -24.06 15.96
N ALA A 37 -6.97 -23.30 15.84
CA ALA A 37 -5.98 -23.20 16.90
C ALA A 37 -6.53 -22.51 18.16
N ILE A 38 -7.31 -21.44 17.99
CA ILE A 38 -7.82 -20.67 19.11
C ILE A 38 -9.04 -21.35 19.78
N HIS A 39 -9.98 -21.83 18.97
CA HIS A 39 -11.22 -22.39 19.48
C HIS A 39 -11.12 -23.86 19.90
N LYS A 40 -10.14 -24.59 19.41
CA LYS A 40 -9.97 -26.04 19.69
C LYS A 40 -8.70 -26.36 20.47
N THR A 41 -7.89 -25.36 20.84
CA THR A 41 -6.69 -25.58 21.63
C THR A 41 -7.02 -26.16 23.00
N THR A 42 -6.43 -27.29 23.31
CA THR A 42 -6.47 -27.87 24.65
C THR A 42 -5.21 -27.53 25.41
N LEU A 43 -5.33 -27.30 26.72
CA LEU A 43 -4.17 -27.10 27.58
C LEU A 43 -3.45 -28.43 27.79
N ALA A 44 -2.18 -28.47 27.47
CA ALA A 44 -1.28 -29.59 27.72
C ALA A 44 0.07 -29.08 28.24
N LEU A 45 0.03 -28.11 29.16
CA LEU A 45 1.24 -27.51 29.75
C LEU A 45 2.14 -28.61 30.30
N ARG A 46 3.43 -28.54 29.98
CA ARG A 46 4.46 -29.48 30.38
C ARG A 46 5.53 -28.76 31.17
N ASP A 47 5.86 -29.26 32.35
CA ASP A 47 6.98 -28.74 33.16
C ASP A 47 8.34 -28.89 32.45
N SER A 48 8.42 -29.84 31.51
CA SER A 48 9.61 -30.11 30.70
C SER A 48 9.80 -29.17 29.54
N ALA A 49 8.81 -28.31 29.24
CA ALA A 49 8.87 -27.33 28.14
C ALA A 49 8.85 -25.90 28.69
N SER A 50 9.68 -25.04 28.15
CA SER A 50 9.70 -23.61 28.51
C SER A 50 10.01 -22.72 27.32
N LEU A 51 9.40 -21.53 27.31
CA LEU A 51 9.71 -20.45 26.39
C LEU A 51 10.17 -19.22 27.16
N ARG A 52 11.21 -18.57 26.70
CA ARG A 52 11.67 -17.27 27.23
C ARG A 52 11.98 -16.30 26.10
N ALA A 53 11.42 -15.11 26.17
CA ALA A 53 11.69 -14.03 25.24
C ALA A 53 12.58 -12.96 25.86
N ARG A 54 13.55 -12.42 25.11
CA ARG A 54 14.47 -11.35 25.52
C ARG A 54 14.80 -10.44 24.32
N PRO A 55 14.90 -9.12 24.54
CA PRO A 55 14.62 -8.40 25.80
C PRO A 55 13.12 -8.40 26.12
N THR A 56 12.75 -8.06 27.34
CA THR A 56 11.35 -7.94 27.79
C THR A 56 10.79 -6.55 27.51
N THR A 57 11.66 -5.56 27.23
CA THR A 57 11.28 -4.21 26.83
C THR A 57 11.98 -3.85 25.53
N LEU A 58 11.21 -3.46 24.53
CA LEU A 58 11.62 -3.12 23.17
C LEU A 58 11.62 -1.60 22.96
N GLY A 59 12.29 -1.15 21.91
CA GLY A 59 12.32 0.26 21.52
C GLY A 59 13.01 1.17 22.53
N THR A 60 13.96 0.63 23.32
CA THR A 60 14.63 1.37 24.41
C THR A 60 15.80 2.23 23.96
N LYS A 61 16.17 2.23 22.70
CA LYS A 61 17.23 3.10 22.16
C LYS A 61 16.74 4.55 22.15
N VAL A 62 16.99 5.26 23.24
CA VAL A 62 16.63 6.68 23.40
C VAL A 62 17.86 7.53 23.07
N CYS A 63 17.77 8.36 22.03
CA CYS A 63 18.74 9.45 21.83
C CYS A 63 18.37 10.61 22.76
N ILE A 64 19.12 10.78 23.86
CA ILE A 64 18.96 11.92 24.77
C ILE A 64 19.84 13.06 24.26
N TYR A 65 19.21 14.11 23.71
CA TYR A 65 19.89 15.40 23.50
C TYR A 65 19.63 16.30 24.71
N ILE A 66 20.67 16.53 25.48
CA ILE A 66 20.61 17.47 26.63
C ILE A 66 20.89 18.88 26.07
N TYR A 67 19.81 19.63 25.82
CA TYR A 67 19.90 21.08 25.81
C TYR A 67 19.39 21.60 27.14
N THR A 68 20.18 22.48 27.76
CA THR A 68 19.95 23.07 29.08
C THR A 68 18.46 23.43 29.28
N TYR A 69 17.82 22.72 30.23
CA TYR A 69 16.45 22.93 30.76
C TYR A 69 15.24 22.39 30.02
N ILE A 70 15.36 21.61 28.95
CA ILE A 70 14.23 20.88 28.36
C ILE A 70 14.63 19.44 28.10
N TYR A 71 14.02 18.48 28.80
CA TYR A 71 14.14 17.06 28.50
C TYR A 71 13.23 16.74 27.32
N ILE A 72 13.79 16.47 26.15
CA ILE A 72 13.07 15.99 25.01
C ILE A 72 13.23 14.46 25.01
N TYR A 73 12.17 13.76 25.34
CA TYR A 73 12.11 12.31 25.19
C TYR A 73 11.69 12.00 23.75
N TYR A 74 12.53 11.33 23.00
CA TYR A 74 12.12 10.69 21.76
C TYR A 74 11.57 9.30 22.09
N THR A 75 10.50 8.88 21.38
CA THR A 75 10.12 7.47 21.38
C THR A 75 11.28 6.67 20.82
N GLY A 76 11.60 5.54 21.41
CA GLY A 76 12.58 4.59 20.90
C GLY A 76 12.14 4.00 19.54
N GLU A 77 12.87 3.02 19.06
CA GLU A 77 12.53 2.34 17.79
C GLU A 77 11.11 1.74 17.85
N ASP A 78 10.36 1.89 16.78
CA ASP A 78 9.00 1.33 16.61
C ASP A 78 9.01 -0.11 16.09
N ILE A 79 10.20 -0.62 15.74
CA ILE A 79 10.49 -2.00 15.32
C ILE A 79 11.72 -2.46 16.10
N ASP A 80 11.69 -3.66 16.65
CA ASP A 80 12.86 -4.22 17.38
C ASP A 80 12.86 -5.75 17.34
N TRP A 81 14.02 -6.34 17.59
CA TRP A 81 14.26 -7.77 17.56
C TRP A 81 14.13 -8.41 18.94
N VAL A 82 13.41 -9.51 19.01
CA VAL A 82 13.31 -10.36 20.18
C VAL A 82 13.89 -11.75 19.93
N THR A 83 14.59 -12.27 20.90
CA THR A 83 15.12 -13.64 20.86
C THR A 83 14.26 -14.54 21.75
N VAL A 84 13.73 -15.61 21.18
CA VAL A 84 12.95 -16.62 21.91
C VAL A 84 13.77 -17.87 22.07
N VAL A 85 13.99 -18.30 23.31
CA VAL A 85 14.69 -19.53 23.66
C VAL A 85 13.66 -20.58 24.03
N LEU A 86 13.62 -21.66 23.27
CA LEU A 86 12.77 -22.83 23.50
C LEU A 86 13.58 -23.94 24.11
N LYS A 87 13.04 -24.57 25.15
CA LYS A 87 13.51 -25.86 25.69
C LYS A 87 12.33 -26.80 25.77
N ASN A 88 12.45 -27.98 25.17
CA ASN A 88 11.46 -29.05 25.26
C ASN A 88 12.21 -30.38 25.34
N SER A 89 11.97 -31.16 26.40
CA SER A 89 12.60 -32.47 26.61
C SER A 89 11.93 -33.59 25.84
N GLU A 90 10.74 -33.35 25.29
CA GLU A 90 9.93 -34.33 24.55
C GLU A 90 9.37 -33.69 23.26
N PRO A 91 10.24 -33.36 22.30
CA PRO A 91 9.83 -32.74 21.06
C PRO A 91 9.10 -33.75 20.17
N HIS A 92 8.03 -33.31 19.54
CA HIS A 92 7.32 -34.04 18.50
C HIS A 92 7.50 -33.37 17.14
N ALA A 93 7.39 -34.19 16.06
CA ALA A 93 7.48 -33.69 14.69
C ALA A 93 6.41 -32.65 14.35
N ASP A 94 5.32 -32.61 15.12
CA ASP A 94 4.17 -31.72 14.96
C ASP A 94 4.24 -30.51 15.89
N ASP A 95 5.35 -30.27 16.61
CA ASP A 95 5.51 -29.07 17.43
C ASP A 95 5.71 -27.85 16.52
N TRP A 96 4.98 -26.79 16.80
CA TRP A 96 4.82 -25.68 15.84
C TRP A 96 5.93 -24.63 15.86
N ILE A 97 6.83 -24.67 16.77
CA ILE A 97 8.06 -23.90 16.61
C ILE A 97 9.01 -24.80 15.86
N GLY A 98 8.95 -24.74 14.54
CA GLY A 98 9.56 -25.71 13.66
C GLY A 98 11.07 -25.72 13.66
N VAL A 99 11.67 -26.54 14.53
CA VAL A 99 13.03 -27.05 14.31
C VAL A 99 13.08 -28.47 14.85
N PHE A 100 13.42 -29.43 14.00
CA PHE A 100 13.42 -30.85 14.36
C PHE A 100 14.82 -31.40 14.59
N SER A 101 15.00 -32.09 15.70
CA SER A 101 16.04 -33.10 15.89
C SER A 101 15.58 -34.09 16.98
N PRO A 102 15.80 -35.39 16.85
CA PRO A 102 15.53 -36.33 17.91
C PRO A 102 16.54 -36.14 19.05
N GLY A 103 16.08 -35.78 20.21
CA GLY A 103 16.89 -35.56 21.40
C GLY A 103 16.37 -34.38 22.24
N LYS A 104 17.04 -34.06 23.36
CA LYS A 104 16.77 -32.84 24.13
C LYS A 104 16.88 -31.64 23.21
N PHE A 105 15.81 -30.88 23.07
CA PHE A 105 15.74 -29.83 22.09
C PHE A 105 15.85 -28.45 22.77
N GLU A 106 16.82 -27.67 22.30
CA GLU A 106 16.94 -26.25 22.58
C GLU A 106 17.08 -25.50 21.27
N ALA A 107 16.22 -24.55 21.00
CA ALA A 107 16.29 -23.68 19.82
C ALA A 107 16.24 -22.22 20.23
N THR A 108 16.87 -21.40 19.43
CA THR A 108 16.83 -19.95 19.57
C THR A 108 16.31 -19.36 18.25
N LEU A 109 15.20 -18.65 18.35
CA LEU A 109 14.54 -17.98 17.23
C LEU A 109 14.60 -16.46 17.46
N LYS A 110 14.67 -15.71 16.37
CA LYS A 110 14.63 -14.25 16.41
C LYS A 110 13.41 -13.78 15.64
N PHE A 111 12.67 -12.85 16.22
CA PHE A 111 11.50 -12.24 15.63
C PHE A 111 11.66 -10.73 15.57
N GLU A 112 11.23 -10.13 14.47
CA GLU A 112 11.09 -8.69 14.32
C GLU A 112 9.68 -8.30 14.78
N LEU A 113 9.58 -7.56 15.89
CA LEU A 113 8.31 -7.07 16.39
C LEU A 113 8.13 -5.60 16.04
N ILE A 114 6.92 -5.26 15.64
CA ILE A 114 6.50 -3.89 15.35
C ILE A 114 5.60 -3.36 16.45
N ASN A 115 5.62 -2.06 16.73
CA ASN A 115 4.73 -1.46 17.71
C ASN A 115 3.28 -1.47 17.22
N GLN A 116 2.49 -2.35 17.78
CA GLN A 116 1.07 -2.50 17.50
C GLN A 116 0.18 -2.06 18.69
N ARG A 117 0.69 -1.25 19.58
CA ARG A 117 -0.02 -0.72 20.77
C ARG A 117 -0.44 -1.80 21.76
N SER A 118 0.33 -2.89 21.83
CA SER A 118 0.05 -4.07 22.67
C SER A 118 1.33 -4.75 23.11
N ASP A 119 1.24 -5.50 24.18
CA ASP A 119 2.26 -6.43 24.62
C ASP A 119 2.21 -7.72 23.82
N PHE A 120 3.32 -8.46 23.84
CA PHE A 120 3.49 -9.71 23.10
C PHE A 120 3.85 -10.85 24.03
N SER A 121 3.39 -12.03 23.71
CA SER A 121 3.88 -13.28 24.25
C SER A 121 3.97 -14.34 23.16
N PHE A 122 4.85 -15.31 23.36
CA PHE A 122 5.05 -16.42 22.44
C PHE A 122 4.45 -17.68 23.04
N ALA A 123 3.82 -18.50 22.21
CA ALA A 123 3.21 -19.73 22.63
C ALA A 123 3.74 -20.90 21.80
N LEU A 124 4.08 -22.00 22.49
CA LEU A 124 4.45 -23.25 21.86
C LEU A 124 3.23 -24.16 21.84
N PHE A 125 2.97 -24.73 20.68
CA PHE A 125 1.93 -25.72 20.50
C PHE A 125 2.51 -27.03 20.00
N SER A 126 1.87 -28.14 20.33
CA SER A 126 2.09 -29.47 19.78
C SER A 126 0.82 -30.00 19.11
N GLY A 127 0.93 -31.11 18.37
CA GLY A 127 -0.23 -31.81 17.79
C GLY A 127 -0.69 -31.25 16.45
N GLY A 128 0.19 -30.53 15.77
CA GLY A 128 -0.08 -29.96 14.44
C GLY A 128 -1.20 -28.93 14.41
N LEU A 129 -1.53 -28.45 13.22
CA LEU A 129 -2.55 -27.42 13.02
C LEU A 129 -3.99 -27.96 13.21
N SER A 130 -4.20 -29.24 12.99
CA SER A 130 -5.53 -29.88 13.09
C SER A 130 -5.97 -30.16 14.53
N ASN A 131 -5.01 -30.33 15.46
CA ASN A 131 -5.28 -30.60 16.87
C ASN A 131 -4.28 -29.89 17.78
N PRO A 132 -4.29 -28.56 17.81
CA PRO A 132 -3.31 -27.79 18.56
C PRO A 132 -3.48 -27.94 20.07
N LYS A 133 -2.36 -28.16 20.75
CA LYS A 133 -2.27 -28.24 22.20
C LYS A 133 -1.26 -27.23 22.71
N LEU A 134 -1.67 -26.29 23.53
CA LEU A 134 -0.78 -25.32 24.15
C LEU A 134 0.16 -26.01 25.16
N VAL A 135 1.46 -25.96 24.89
CA VAL A 135 2.51 -26.64 25.68
C VAL A 135 3.22 -25.67 26.62
N ALA A 136 3.55 -24.49 26.14
CA ALA A 136 4.24 -23.47 26.93
C ALA A 136 3.92 -22.05 26.43
N VAL A 137 4.03 -21.07 27.32
CA VAL A 137 3.89 -19.64 27.02
C VAL A 137 5.09 -18.89 27.58
N SER A 138 5.60 -17.89 26.82
CA SER A 138 6.71 -17.05 27.26
C SER A 138 6.26 -15.99 28.28
N ASN A 139 7.24 -15.30 28.86
CA ASN A 139 7.02 -14.01 29.50
C ASN A 139 6.49 -12.98 28.48
N LEU A 140 5.89 -11.90 28.99
CA LEU A 140 5.50 -10.74 28.21
C LEU A 140 6.72 -9.96 27.72
N VAL A 141 6.58 -9.38 26.53
CA VAL A 141 7.48 -8.43 25.89
C VAL A 141 6.68 -7.21 25.50
N ALA A 142 7.10 -6.02 25.90
CA ALA A 142 6.40 -4.78 25.65
C ALA A 142 7.31 -3.74 25.01
N PHE A 143 6.76 -2.85 24.19
CA PHE A 143 7.44 -1.65 23.79
C PHE A 143 7.52 -0.65 24.96
N ALA A 144 8.62 0.10 25.06
CA ALA A 144 8.81 1.09 26.14
C ALA A 144 7.70 2.17 26.14
N ASN A 145 7.18 2.51 24.99
CA ASN A 145 5.97 3.31 24.84
C ASN A 145 5.07 2.68 23.74
N PRO A 146 4.16 1.80 24.12
CA PRO A 146 3.26 1.18 23.13
C PRO A 146 2.32 2.18 22.46
N ASN A 147 2.01 3.31 23.12
CA ASN A 147 1.15 4.35 22.58
C ASN A 147 1.87 5.38 21.69
N ALA A 148 3.17 5.21 21.46
CA ALA A 148 3.98 6.14 20.68
C ALA A 148 3.37 6.45 19.29
N PRO A 149 3.56 7.69 18.75
CA PRO A 149 3.21 8.00 17.37
C PRO A 149 4.12 7.24 16.41
N VAL A 150 3.54 6.42 15.54
CA VAL A 150 4.25 5.51 14.63
C VAL A 150 3.72 5.58 13.20
N TYR A 151 4.51 5.11 12.26
CA TYR A 151 4.19 4.88 10.84
C TYR A 151 3.60 6.11 10.13
N PRO A 152 4.31 7.25 10.07
CA PRO A 152 3.82 8.41 9.33
C PRO A 152 3.72 8.13 7.83
N ARG A 153 2.66 8.63 7.24
CA ARG A 153 2.31 8.50 5.82
C ARG A 153 1.98 9.88 5.27
N LEU A 154 2.71 10.27 4.23
CA LEU A 154 2.47 11.51 3.49
C LEU A 154 1.48 11.25 2.36
N ALA A 155 0.62 12.23 2.09
CA ALA A 155 -0.22 12.24 0.90
C ALA A 155 -0.47 13.68 0.44
N HIS A 156 -0.82 13.87 -0.82
CA HIS A 156 -1.26 15.18 -1.29
C HIS A 156 -2.54 15.61 -0.59
N GLY A 157 -2.65 16.89 -0.28
CA GLY A 157 -3.89 17.53 0.11
C GLY A 157 -4.80 17.83 -1.09
N LYS A 158 -5.80 18.68 -0.88
CA LYS A 158 -6.72 19.12 -1.95
C LYS A 158 -6.13 20.15 -2.90
N SER A 159 -5.03 20.79 -2.51
CA SER A 159 -4.28 21.73 -3.36
C SER A 159 -2.82 21.28 -3.49
N TRP A 160 -2.16 21.70 -4.56
CA TRP A 160 -0.78 21.32 -4.88
C TRP A 160 0.24 21.76 -3.82
N ASP A 161 -0.06 22.84 -3.07
CA ASP A 161 0.76 23.40 -2.00
C ASP A 161 0.39 22.86 -0.60
N GLU A 162 -0.35 21.76 -0.56
CA GLU A 162 -0.78 21.12 0.67
C GLU A 162 -0.26 19.67 0.74
N MET A 163 0.37 19.32 1.85
CA MET A 163 0.77 17.96 2.19
C MET A 163 0.04 17.51 3.45
N THR A 164 -0.45 16.29 3.46
CA THR A 164 -1.00 15.68 4.67
C THR A 164 0.00 14.74 5.30
N VAL A 165 -0.02 14.67 6.62
CA VAL A 165 0.73 13.70 7.41
C VAL A 165 -0.26 12.91 8.22
N THR A 166 -0.40 11.62 7.95
CA THR A 166 -1.23 10.69 8.72
C THR A 166 -0.35 9.73 9.50
N TRP A 167 -0.71 9.43 10.75
CA TRP A 167 0.03 8.47 11.59
C TRP A 167 -0.89 7.75 12.55
N THR A 168 -0.39 6.71 13.19
CA THR A 168 -1.14 5.92 14.18
C THR A 168 -0.52 6.12 15.57
N SER A 169 -1.33 6.14 16.61
CA SER A 169 -0.88 6.11 18.01
C SER A 169 -1.90 5.43 18.93
N GLY A 170 -1.49 5.16 20.16
CA GLY A 170 -2.41 4.67 21.19
C GLY A 170 -3.03 5.80 22.04
N TYR A 171 -2.70 7.08 21.78
CA TYR A 171 -3.23 8.22 22.53
C TYR A 171 -4.54 8.72 21.93
N ASN A 172 -5.60 8.73 22.74
CA ASN A 172 -6.82 9.46 22.41
C ASN A 172 -6.57 10.98 22.50
N ILE A 173 -7.46 11.76 21.89
CA ILE A 173 -7.45 13.23 21.96
C ILE A 173 -7.61 13.75 23.39
N ASP A 174 -8.28 12.99 24.26
CA ASP A 174 -8.44 13.31 25.69
C ASP A 174 -7.17 13.03 26.50
N ASP A 175 -6.34 12.09 26.03
CA ASP A 175 -5.05 11.78 26.66
C ASP A 175 -3.98 12.78 26.28
N ALA A 176 -3.87 13.06 24.97
CA ALA A 176 -2.85 13.97 24.46
C ALA A 176 -3.25 14.57 23.09
N VAL A 177 -3.09 15.88 22.95
CA VAL A 177 -3.44 16.62 21.71
C VAL A 177 -2.41 16.35 20.63
N PRO A 178 -2.80 15.75 19.49
CA PRO A 178 -1.91 15.46 18.37
C PRO A 178 -1.62 16.70 17.52
N PHE A 179 -0.40 16.82 17.02
CA PHE A 179 0.01 17.87 16.09
C PHE A 179 1.26 17.48 15.31
N VAL A 180 1.56 18.20 14.23
CA VAL A 180 2.81 18.09 13.49
C VAL A 180 3.60 19.39 13.65
N GLU A 181 4.88 19.30 14.02
CA GLU A 181 5.82 20.41 14.00
C GLU A 181 6.67 20.31 12.73
N TRP A 182 6.64 21.34 11.89
CA TRP A 182 7.23 21.29 10.56
C TRP A 182 7.74 22.66 10.08
N GLY A 183 8.58 22.68 9.07
CA GLY A 183 9.10 23.88 8.45
C GLY A 183 10.12 23.57 7.36
N LEU A 184 10.54 24.58 6.61
CA LEU A 184 11.65 24.44 5.65
C LEU A 184 12.90 23.94 6.37
N LYS A 185 13.66 23.10 5.70
CA LYS A 185 14.89 22.55 6.25
C LYS A 185 15.90 23.67 6.52
N GLY A 186 16.31 23.79 7.78
CA GLY A 186 17.22 24.85 8.23
C GLY A 186 16.53 26.10 8.79
N GLU A 187 15.20 26.19 8.71
CA GLU A 187 14.44 27.33 9.21
C GLU A 187 13.64 27.00 10.48
N SER A 188 12.98 28.05 11.03
CA SER A 188 12.08 27.90 12.16
C SER A 188 10.87 27.04 11.80
N ARG A 189 10.38 26.27 12.79
CA ARG A 189 9.25 25.37 12.60
C ARG A 189 7.96 25.96 13.17
N THR A 190 6.86 25.66 12.50
CA THR A 190 5.52 25.93 12.95
C THR A 190 4.82 24.64 13.39
N ARG A 191 3.62 24.74 13.96
CA ARG A 191 2.81 23.60 14.38
C ARG A 191 1.44 23.65 13.72
N SER A 192 1.07 22.52 13.11
CA SER A 192 -0.28 22.31 12.56
C SER A 192 -1.02 21.30 13.45
N PRO A 193 -2.28 21.59 13.84
CA PRO A 193 -3.10 20.64 14.59
C PRO A 193 -3.42 19.41 13.74
N ALA A 194 -3.76 18.31 14.38
CA ALA A 194 -4.24 17.10 13.71
C ALA A 194 -5.68 16.77 14.13
N GLY A 195 -6.46 16.29 13.15
CA GLY A 195 -7.71 15.60 13.42
C GLY A 195 -7.43 14.16 13.82
N THR A 196 -8.36 13.55 14.55
CA THR A 196 -8.24 12.16 15.03
C THR A 196 -9.45 11.35 14.59
N LEU A 197 -9.19 10.18 14.03
CA LEU A 197 -10.19 9.18 13.67
C LEU A 197 -9.87 7.87 14.38
N THR A 198 -10.91 7.08 14.58
CA THR A 198 -10.83 5.68 14.98
C THR A 198 -12.08 4.95 14.48
N PHE A 199 -12.08 3.65 14.57
CA PHE A 199 -13.26 2.83 14.25
C PHE A 199 -13.39 1.70 15.26
N GLY A 200 -14.61 1.24 15.47
CA GLY A 200 -14.92 0.14 16.36
C GLY A 200 -15.19 -1.16 15.61
N ARG A 201 -15.22 -2.27 16.34
CA ARG A 201 -15.60 -3.58 15.80
C ARG A 201 -16.96 -3.56 15.07
N SER A 202 -17.88 -2.74 15.53
CA SER A 202 -19.21 -2.56 14.92
C SER A 202 -19.16 -1.89 13.55
N SER A 203 -18.08 -1.19 13.20
CA SER A 203 -17.88 -0.57 11.88
C SER A 203 -17.54 -1.60 10.81
N MET A 204 -17.07 -2.79 11.20
CA MET A 204 -16.77 -3.86 10.26
C MET A 204 -18.05 -4.52 9.75
N CYS A 205 -18.07 -4.94 8.49
CA CYS A 205 -19.25 -5.50 7.84
C CYS A 205 -19.45 -6.99 8.14
N GLY A 206 -18.36 -7.72 8.31
CA GLY A 206 -18.43 -9.17 8.53
C GLY A 206 -17.18 -9.77 9.16
N GLY A 207 -17.11 -11.07 9.19
CA GLY A 207 -15.91 -11.80 9.60
C GLY A 207 -14.97 -12.08 8.44
N PRO A 208 -13.67 -12.20 8.69
CA PRO A 208 -13.02 -12.19 10.01
C PRO A 208 -12.88 -10.83 10.69
N ALA A 209 -12.96 -9.68 9.98
CA ALA A 209 -12.73 -8.35 10.54
C ALA A 209 -13.54 -8.06 11.83
N ARG A 210 -14.81 -8.46 11.83
CA ARG A 210 -15.72 -8.30 13.00
C ARG A 210 -15.49 -9.35 14.09
N THR A 211 -14.75 -10.42 13.82
CA THR A 211 -14.63 -11.58 14.72
C THR A 211 -13.17 -11.83 15.11
N VAL A 212 -12.57 -12.88 14.57
CA VAL A 212 -11.21 -13.35 14.94
C VAL A 212 -10.09 -12.42 14.46
N GLY A 213 -10.31 -11.68 13.39
CA GLY A 213 -9.34 -10.71 12.86
C GLY A 213 -9.41 -9.34 13.53
N TRP A 214 -10.44 -9.12 14.37
CA TRP A 214 -10.59 -7.83 15.04
C TRP A 214 -9.45 -7.55 16.02
N ARG A 215 -8.93 -6.34 15.89
CA ARG A 215 -8.03 -5.72 16.85
C ARG A 215 -8.34 -4.23 16.94
N ASP A 216 -8.13 -3.66 18.12
CA ASP A 216 -8.24 -2.21 18.29
C ASP A 216 -7.17 -1.50 17.43
N PRO A 217 -7.58 -0.62 16.51
CA PRO A 217 -6.65 0.09 15.62
C PRO A 217 -5.86 1.21 16.34
N GLY A 218 -6.21 1.55 17.57
CA GLY A 218 -5.79 2.79 18.22
C GLY A 218 -6.42 4.01 17.55
N PHE A 219 -5.63 5.08 17.42
CA PHE A 219 -6.09 6.36 16.89
C PHE A 219 -5.26 6.76 15.69
N ILE A 220 -5.95 7.18 14.65
CA ILE A 220 -5.34 7.64 13.39
C ILE A 220 -5.46 9.16 13.34
N HIS A 221 -4.33 9.84 13.25
CA HIS A 221 -4.24 11.29 13.25
C HIS A 221 -3.84 11.79 11.87
N THR A 222 -4.45 12.89 11.41
CA THR A 222 -4.09 13.53 10.14
C THR A 222 -3.94 15.02 10.35
N SER A 223 -2.79 15.56 9.96
CA SER A 223 -2.48 16.99 9.96
C SER A 223 -2.27 17.49 8.54
N PHE A 224 -2.68 18.74 8.29
CA PHE A 224 -2.60 19.41 6.98
C PHE A 224 -1.52 20.50 7.03
N LEU A 225 -0.49 20.36 6.21
CA LEU A 225 0.61 21.30 6.05
C LEU A 225 0.32 22.14 4.80
N LYS A 226 0.02 23.42 4.97
CA LYS A 226 -0.48 24.30 3.89
C LYS A 226 0.50 25.42 3.56
N GLY A 227 0.40 25.93 2.31
CA GLY A 227 1.24 27.03 1.86
C GLY A 227 2.69 26.61 1.64
N LEU A 228 2.89 25.41 1.14
CA LEU A 228 4.22 24.88 0.86
C LEU A 228 4.82 25.56 -0.38
N TRP A 229 6.09 25.96 -0.29
CA TRP A 229 6.85 26.38 -1.46
C TRP A 229 7.12 25.18 -2.38
N PRO A 230 7.02 25.34 -3.71
CA PRO A 230 7.20 24.23 -4.63
C PRO A 230 8.64 23.69 -4.61
N ASN A 231 8.77 22.38 -4.83
CA ASN A 231 10.06 21.67 -4.92
C ASN A 231 11.04 21.92 -3.76
N SER A 232 10.53 22.25 -2.57
CA SER A 232 11.31 22.63 -1.41
C SER A 232 11.42 21.50 -0.39
N GLU A 233 12.57 21.40 0.29
CA GLU A 233 12.77 20.40 1.34
C GLU A 233 12.20 20.89 2.67
N TYR A 234 11.31 20.11 3.24
CA TYR A 234 10.70 20.29 4.56
C TYR A 234 11.14 19.20 5.52
N VAL A 235 11.15 19.56 6.80
CA VAL A 235 11.32 18.60 7.90
C VAL A 235 10.09 18.63 8.78
N TYR A 236 9.72 17.48 9.35
CA TYR A 236 8.59 17.38 10.26
C TYR A 236 8.81 16.32 11.33
N ARG A 237 8.09 16.45 12.45
CA ARG A 237 7.96 15.43 13.49
C ARG A 237 6.56 15.43 14.08
N LEU A 238 6.14 14.28 14.54
CA LEU A 238 4.84 14.07 15.17
C LEU A 238 4.95 14.42 16.66
N GLY A 239 3.97 15.10 17.21
CA GLY A 239 3.92 15.48 18.62
C GLY A 239 2.56 15.15 19.25
N HIS A 240 2.59 14.67 20.49
CA HIS A 240 1.42 14.50 21.33
C HIS A 240 1.63 15.27 22.62
N ARG A 241 0.85 16.33 22.86
CA ARG A 241 0.96 17.18 24.05
C ARG A 241 -0.06 16.77 25.10
N PHE A 242 0.44 16.33 26.25
CA PHE A 242 -0.37 15.99 27.42
C PHE A 242 -0.94 17.23 28.12
N PRO A 243 -2.01 17.09 28.93
CA PRO A 243 -2.57 18.19 29.72
C PRO A 243 -1.56 18.87 30.62
N GLY A 244 -0.57 18.15 31.16
CA GLY A 244 0.54 18.68 31.96
C GLY A 244 1.62 19.44 31.18
N GLY A 245 1.46 19.59 29.85
CA GLY A 245 2.38 20.34 28.99
C GLY A 245 3.56 19.54 28.45
N SER A 246 3.81 18.32 28.95
CA SER A 246 4.83 17.42 28.39
C SER A 246 4.44 16.95 26.98
N ILE A 247 5.44 16.64 26.15
CA ILE A 247 5.21 16.24 24.76
C ILE A 247 5.99 14.96 24.48
N VAL A 248 5.31 13.98 23.90
CA VAL A 248 5.95 12.83 23.27
C VAL A 248 6.18 13.14 21.80
N TRP A 249 7.39 12.92 21.31
CA TRP A 249 7.82 13.21 19.96
C TRP A 249 8.20 11.94 19.21
N SER A 250 7.91 11.90 17.91
CA SER A 250 8.57 10.97 16.99
C SER A 250 9.99 11.42 16.65
N LYS A 251 10.73 10.59 15.90
CA LYS A 251 11.94 11.04 15.21
C LYS A 251 11.61 12.16 14.21
N LEU A 252 12.65 12.85 13.73
CA LEU A 252 12.52 13.85 12.67
C LEU A 252 12.51 13.16 11.30
N TYR A 253 11.55 13.53 10.46
CA TYR A 253 11.41 13.10 9.08
C TYR A 253 11.61 14.27 8.13
N SER A 254 11.76 13.99 6.83
CA SER A 254 11.84 15.00 5.79
C SER A 254 11.07 14.58 4.55
N PHE A 255 10.57 15.56 3.80
CA PHE A 255 9.96 15.35 2.50
C PHE A 255 10.25 16.53 1.57
N LYS A 256 10.08 16.32 0.28
CA LYS A 256 10.10 17.38 -0.72
C LYS A 256 8.65 17.70 -1.14
N SER A 257 8.30 18.98 -1.12
CA SER A 257 6.98 19.45 -1.55
C SER A 257 6.78 19.27 -3.06
N SER A 258 5.53 19.23 -3.50
CA SER A 258 5.16 19.09 -4.90
C SER A 258 5.67 20.27 -5.75
N PRO A 259 5.97 20.04 -7.03
CA PRO A 259 6.11 21.14 -7.98
C PRO A 259 4.76 21.87 -8.15
N TYR A 260 4.77 23.16 -8.47
CA TYR A 260 3.53 23.84 -8.81
C TYR A 260 2.96 23.30 -10.15
N PRO A 261 1.64 23.40 -10.38
CA PRO A 261 1.00 22.89 -11.60
C PRO A 261 1.61 23.50 -12.86
N GLY A 262 2.14 22.64 -13.73
CA GLY A 262 2.81 23.04 -14.97
C GLY A 262 4.29 23.42 -14.82
N GLN A 263 4.88 23.23 -13.64
CA GLN A 263 6.31 23.49 -13.48
C GLN A 263 7.13 22.58 -14.38
N ASP A 264 7.91 23.21 -15.26
CA ASP A 264 8.87 22.52 -16.13
C ASP A 264 10.09 22.09 -15.32
N SER A 265 10.04 20.89 -14.79
CA SER A 265 11.10 20.28 -14.00
C SER A 265 11.01 18.76 -14.11
N LEU A 266 12.13 18.08 -13.88
CA LEU A 266 12.15 16.63 -13.84
C LEU A 266 11.18 16.11 -12.78
N GLN A 267 10.21 15.28 -13.18
CA GLN A 267 9.20 14.69 -12.31
C GLN A 267 9.11 13.19 -12.52
N ARG A 268 9.12 12.44 -11.43
CA ARG A 268 9.24 10.98 -11.47
C ARG A 268 8.18 10.37 -10.56
N VAL A 269 7.35 9.52 -11.16
CA VAL A 269 6.20 8.89 -10.52
C VAL A 269 6.39 7.38 -10.54
N VAL A 270 6.17 6.73 -9.41
CA VAL A 270 6.12 5.25 -9.31
C VAL A 270 4.67 4.81 -9.23
N VAL A 271 4.32 3.77 -9.99
CA VAL A 271 2.98 3.15 -9.98
C VAL A 271 3.10 1.64 -9.86
N PHE A 272 2.34 1.04 -8.96
CA PHE A 272 2.17 -0.40 -8.82
C PHE A 272 0.87 -0.70 -8.07
N GLY A 273 0.34 -1.92 -8.18
CA GLY A 273 -0.75 -2.45 -7.38
C GLY A 273 -0.38 -3.78 -6.73
N ASP A 274 -1.27 -4.28 -5.85
CA ASP A 274 -1.26 -5.67 -5.39
C ASP A 274 0.05 -6.05 -4.67
N MET A 275 0.50 -5.18 -3.75
CA MET A 275 1.78 -5.39 -3.09
C MET A 275 1.69 -6.42 -1.96
N GLY A 276 0.77 -6.23 -1.02
CA GLY A 276 0.74 -7.02 0.19
C GLY A 276 1.90 -6.72 1.14
N LYS A 277 2.17 -7.66 2.05
CA LYS A 277 3.19 -7.52 3.07
C LYS A 277 3.83 -8.88 3.40
N ALA A 278 5.03 -8.83 3.96
CA ALA A 278 5.71 -10.01 4.50
C ALA A 278 6.63 -9.62 5.66
N GLU A 279 6.89 -10.57 6.54
CA GLU A 279 7.80 -10.38 7.65
C GLU A 279 9.23 -10.76 7.25
N ARG A 280 10.20 -9.90 7.64
CA ARG A 280 11.61 -10.08 7.28
C ARG A 280 12.28 -11.22 8.01
N ASP A 281 11.71 -11.65 9.12
CA ASP A 281 12.20 -12.77 9.95
C ASP A 281 11.69 -14.13 9.47
N GLY A 282 10.87 -14.19 8.41
CA GLY A 282 10.27 -15.39 7.86
C GLY A 282 9.10 -15.94 8.68
N SER A 283 8.62 -15.21 9.70
CA SER A 283 7.35 -15.52 10.35
C SER A 283 6.20 -15.37 9.36
N ASN A 284 5.05 -15.97 9.61
CA ASN A 284 3.92 -16.05 8.67
C ASN A 284 4.20 -16.71 7.32
N ASP A 285 5.33 -17.39 7.16
CA ASP A 285 5.69 -18.10 5.93
C ASP A 285 4.63 -19.15 5.49
N TYR A 286 3.75 -19.50 6.41
CA TYR A 286 2.67 -20.47 6.19
C TYR A 286 1.39 -19.83 5.62
N SER A 287 1.12 -18.58 5.91
CA SER A 287 -0.14 -17.93 5.57
C SER A 287 0.08 -16.61 4.85
N ASP A 288 -0.49 -16.44 3.67
CA ASP A 288 -0.43 -15.21 2.85
C ASP A 288 0.90 -14.44 2.93
N TYR A 289 1.98 -15.18 3.12
CA TYR A 289 3.31 -14.67 3.06
C TYR A 289 3.60 -14.23 1.64
N GLN A 290 3.87 -12.95 1.47
CA GLN A 290 4.02 -12.31 0.18
C GLN A 290 5.46 -11.78 0.03
N PRO A 291 6.46 -12.64 -0.13
CA PRO A 291 7.87 -12.25 -0.13
C PRO A 291 8.23 -11.28 -1.27
N GLY A 292 7.47 -11.28 -2.36
CA GLY A 292 7.60 -10.31 -3.43
C GLY A 292 7.42 -8.87 -2.96
N SER A 293 6.60 -8.65 -1.93
CA SER A 293 6.37 -7.32 -1.34
C SER A 293 7.64 -6.73 -0.72
N LEU A 294 8.46 -7.55 -0.09
CA LEU A 294 9.75 -7.11 0.45
C LEU A 294 10.73 -6.73 -0.66
N ASN A 295 10.76 -7.50 -1.75
CA ASN A 295 11.61 -7.19 -2.90
C ASN A 295 11.25 -5.81 -3.49
N THR A 296 9.96 -5.56 -3.71
CA THR A 296 9.47 -4.26 -4.20
C THR A 296 9.76 -3.14 -3.21
N THR A 297 9.46 -3.35 -1.92
CA THR A 297 9.74 -2.36 -0.87
C THR A 297 11.22 -2.01 -0.81
N ASP A 298 12.11 -3.01 -0.81
CA ASP A 298 13.54 -2.80 -0.71
C ASP A 298 14.10 -2.08 -1.95
N LYS A 299 13.59 -2.38 -3.15
CA LYS A 299 13.98 -1.64 -4.36
C LYS A 299 13.55 -0.18 -4.30
N LEU A 300 12.33 0.09 -3.86
CA LEU A 300 11.84 1.46 -3.71
C LEU A 300 12.59 2.23 -2.61
N VAL A 301 12.91 1.60 -1.49
CA VAL A 301 13.72 2.21 -0.43
C VAL A 301 15.13 2.54 -0.91
N ASN A 302 15.76 1.62 -1.65
CA ASN A 302 17.10 1.84 -2.20
C ASN A 302 17.11 2.93 -3.29
N ASP A 303 15.98 3.14 -3.98
CA ASP A 303 15.84 4.12 -5.08
C ASP A 303 15.13 5.43 -4.66
N LEU A 304 14.94 5.68 -3.35
CA LEU A 304 14.22 6.84 -2.81
C LEU A 304 14.61 8.20 -3.41
N LYS A 305 15.84 8.35 -3.88
CA LYS A 305 16.33 9.60 -4.51
C LYS A 305 15.87 9.76 -5.96
N ASN A 306 15.39 8.71 -6.60
CA ASN A 306 15.12 8.66 -8.02
C ASN A 306 13.62 8.63 -8.37
N TYR A 307 12.75 8.88 -7.38
CA TYR A 307 11.32 9.14 -7.61
C TYR A 307 10.79 10.15 -6.59
N ASP A 308 9.65 10.72 -6.88
CA ASP A 308 9.12 11.89 -6.17
C ASP A 308 7.78 11.59 -5.48
N ILE A 309 6.96 10.69 -6.03
CA ILE A 309 5.63 10.30 -5.56
C ILE A 309 5.33 8.85 -5.93
N VAL A 310 4.52 8.17 -5.13
CA VAL A 310 4.06 6.79 -5.34
C VAL A 310 2.55 6.75 -5.47
N PHE A 311 2.04 5.96 -6.43
CA PHE A 311 0.65 5.54 -6.54
C PHE A 311 0.57 4.03 -6.37
N HIS A 312 -0.05 3.57 -5.28
CA HIS A 312 -0.36 2.18 -5.02
C HIS A 312 -1.83 1.94 -5.35
N ILE A 313 -2.09 1.31 -6.49
CA ILE A 313 -3.40 1.27 -7.13
C ILE A 313 -4.26 0.08 -6.69
N GLY A 314 -4.52 -0.02 -5.41
CA GLY A 314 -5.41 -1.01 -4.79
C GLY A 314 -4.73 -2.31 -4.41
N ASP A 315 -5.46 -3.14 -3.67
CA ASP A 315 -5.01 -4.38 -3.03
C ASP A 315 -3.70 -4.15 -2.26
N ILE A 316 -3.84 -3.34 -1.22
CA ILE A 316 -2.71 -2.69 -0.54
C ILE A 316 -1.99 -3.69 0.35
N SER A 317 -2.71 -4.27 1.31
CA SER A 317 -2.11 -5.02 2.41
C SER A 317 -2.45 -6.51 2.41
N TYR A 318 -3.52 -6.92 1.72
CA TYR A 318 -4.11 -8.26 1.82
C TYR A 318 -4.34 -8.68 3.28
N ALA A 319 -4.79 -7.75 4.10
CA ALA A 319 -5.13 -8.03 5.50
C ALA A 319 -6.36 -8.92 5.62
N ASN A 320 -7.29 -8.83 4.64
CA ASN A 320 -8.47 -9.69 4.50
C ASN A 320 -9.24 -9.84 5.82
N GLY A 321 -9.41 -8.73 6.54
CA GLY A 321 -10.10 -8.68 7.82
C GLY A 321 -9.25 -8.88 9.05
N TYR A 322 -7.94 -9.09 8.94
CA TYR A 322 -7.03 -9.14 10.08
C TYR A 322 -6.37 -7.80 10.32
N ILE A 323 -6.98 -6.99 11.19
CA ILE A 323 -6.66 -5.57 11.41
C ILE A 323 -5.17 -5.32 11.72
N SER A 324 -4.53 -6.25 12.47
CA SER A 324 -3.11 -6.13 12.80
C SER A 324 -2.18 -6.12 11.58
N GLN A 325 -2.61 -6.66 10.45
CA GLN A 325 -1.79 -6.72 9.24
C GLN A 325 -1.65 -5.37 8.53
N TRP A 326 -2.58 -4.46 8.77
CA TRP A 326 -2.42 -3.07 8.34
C TRP A 326 -1.27 -2.37 9.06
N ASP A 327 -1.06 -2.67 10.34
CA ASP A 327 0.12 -2.16 11.06
C ASP A 327 1.42 -2.70 10.46
N GLN A 328 1.45 -3.99 10.10
CA GLN A 328 2.61 -4.60 9.43
C GLN A 328 2.88 -3.95 8.09
N PHE A 329 1.85 -3.75 7.26
CA PHE A 329 1.99 -3.06 5.99
C PHE A 329 2.51 -1.63 6.17
N THR A 330 1.91 -0.86 7.09
CA THR A 330 2.34 0.54 7.33
C THR A 330 3.76 0.62 7.89
N ALA A 331 4.18 -0.37 8.69
CA ALA A 331 5.55 -0.49 9.16
C ALA A 331 6.51 -0.82 8.00
N GLN A 332 6.13 -1.76 7.11
CA GLN A 332 6.92 -2.16 5.95
C GLN A 332 7.20 -0.98 5.01
N VAL A 333 6.19 -0.18 4.67
CA VAL A 333 6.33 0.94 3.73
C VAL A 333 6.75 2.25 4.38
N LYS A 334 7.02 2.26 5.70
CA LYS A 334 7.30 3.47 6.49
C LYS A 334 8.39 4.35 5.89
N GLU A 335 9.51 3.77 5.45
CA GLU A 335 10.63 4.56 4.92
C GLU A 335 10.27 5.29 3.61
N ILE A 336 9.39 4.70 2.82
CA ILE A 336 8.84 5.30 1.60
C ILE A 336 7.80 6.37 1.98
N ALA A 337 6.75 5.94 2.68
CA ALA A 337 5.57 6.75 2.96
C ALA A 337 5.82 7.94 3.89
N SER A 338 6.89 7.88 4.72
CA SER A 338 7.30 9.01 5.56
C SER A 338 8.10 10.09 4.82
N THR A 339 8.57 9.81 3.59
CA THR A 339 9.46 10.70 2.82
C THR A 339 8.89 11.11 1.46
N LYS A 340 7.98 10.31 0.92
CA LYS A 340 7.29 10.54 -0.36
C LYS A 340 5.78 10.52 -0.17
N PRO A 341 5.02 11.37 -0.87
CA PRO A 341 3.58 11.19 -0.94
C PRO A 341 3.26 9.78 -1.45
N TYR A 342 2.49 9.05 -0.67
CA TYR A 342 2.06 7.68 -0.93
C TYR A 342 0.56 7.69 -1.16
N MET A 343 0.17 7.83 -2.42
CA MET A 343 -1.22 7.90 -2.86
C MET A 343 -1.74 6.48 -3.07
N ILE A 344 -2.96 6.23 -2.64
CA ILE A 344 -3.58 4.91 -2.80
C ILE A 344 -4.89 4.99 -3.56
N SER A 345 -5.31 3.90 -4.19
CA SER A 345 -6.70 3.61 -4.55
C SER A 345 -7.21 2.39 -3.79
N SER A 346 -8.50 2.19 -3.77
CA SER A 346 -9.11 0.99 -3.19
C SER A 346 -9.10 -0.15 -4.19
N GLY A 347 -8.93 -1.38 -3.71
CA GLY A 347 -9.13 -2.60 -4.47
C GLY A 347 -10.18 -3.49 -3.80
N ASN A 348 -10.41 -4.68 -4.36
CA ASN A 348 -11.40 -5.61 -3.81
C ASN A 348 -11.02 -6.11 -2.41
N HIS A 349 -9.73 -6.27 -2.12
CA HIS A 349 -9.26 -6.68 -0.80
C HIS A 349 -9.40 -5.59 0.28
N GLU A 350 -9.62 -4.35 -0.09
CA GLU A 350 -10.02 -3.29 0.84
C GLU A 350 -11.54 -3.18 0.97
N ARG A 351 -12.28 -3.29 -0.13
CA ARG A 351 -13.66 -2.80 -0.19
C ARG A 351 -14.74 -3.88 -0.30
N ASP A 352 -14.52 -4.95 -1.07
CA ASP A 352 -15.60 -5.84 -1.45
C ASP A 352 -16.20 -6.62 -0.27
N TRP A 353 -17.48 -6.37 -0.05
CA TRP A 353 -18.32 -7.11 0.89
C TRP A 353 -19.80 -7.03 0.46
N PRO A 354 -20.55 -8.16 0.47
CA PRO A 354 -21.94 -8.18 0.05
C PRO A 354 -22.83 -7.21 0.81
N ASN A 355 -23.76 -6.58 0.13
CA ASN A 355 -24.73 -5.62 0.69
C ASN A 355 -24.13 -4.37 1.34
N THR A 356 -22.95 -3.92 0.90
CA THR A 356 -22.28 -2.72 1.42
C THR A 356 -22.15 -1.59 0.40
N GLY A 357 -22.80 -1.73 -0.75
CA GLY A 357 -22.66 -0.80 -1.87
C GLY A 357 -21.43 -1.06 -2.73
N SER A 358 -20.71 -2.18 -2.53
CA SER A 358 -19.72 -2.66 -3.48
C SER A 358 -20.38 -3.00 -4.79
N TYR A 359 -19.70 -2.68 -5.90
CA TYR A 359 -20.17 -2.99 -7.23
C TYR A 359 -20.16 -4.50 -7.52
N TYR A 360 -19.16 -5.19 -6.97
CA TYR A 360 -19.05 -6.65 -7.02
C TYR A 360 -19.51 -7.26 -5.69
N ASP A 361 -20.20 -8.38 -5.78
CA ASP A 361 -20.80 -9.06 -4.61
C ASP A 361 -19.85 -10.15 -4.08
N GLU A 362 -18.59 -9.76 -3.84
CA GLU A 362 -17.52 -10.63 -3.36
C GLU A 362 -17.27 -10.42 -1.85
N THR A 363 -16.42 -11.25 -1.26
CA THR A 363 -16.06 -11.20 0.17
C THR A 363 -14.58 -10.95 0.41
N ALA A 364 -13.89 -10.45 -0.61
CA ALA A 364 -12.44 -10.35 -0.65
C ALA A 364 -11.83 -9.50 0.49
N SER A 365 -12.55 -8.47 0.95
CA SER A 365 -12.06 -7.62 2.04
C SER A 365 -12.11 -8.29 3.43
N GLY A 366 -12.60 -9.53 3.55
CA GLY A 366 -12.74 -10.18 4.87
C GLY A 366 -13.61 -9.42 5.84
N GLY A 367 -14.52 -8.56 5.35
CA GLY A 367 -15.46 -7.77 6.15
C GLY A 367 -14.93 -6.40 6.55
N GLU A 368 -13.83 -5.91 5.99
CA GLU A 368 -13.29 -4.55 6.21
C GLU A 368 -14.14 -3.48 5.55
N CYS A 369 -14.70 -3.78 4.38
CA CYS A 369 -15.61 -2.95 3.58
C CYS A 369 -15.17 -1.48 3.43
N GLY A 370 -13.88 -1.26 3.19
CA GLY A 370 -13.27 0.05 2.97
C GLY A 370 -12.84 0.80 4.23
N VAL A 371 -13.34 0.43 5.40
CA VAL A 371 -13.15 1.21 6.64
C VAL A 371 -11.68 1.46 6.98
N LEU A 372 -10.82 0.45 6.78
CA LEU A 372 -9.40 0.57 7.11
C LEU A 372 -8.67 1.48 6.11
N ALA A 373 -8.83 1.24 4.81
CA ALA A 373 -8.21 2.09 3.79
C ALA A 373 -8.64 3.56 3.95
N GLU A 374 -9.95 3.81 4.13
CA GLU A 374 -10.52 5.14 4.32
C GLU A 374 -10.03 5.85 5.59
N THR A 375 -9.71 5.09 6.64
CA THR A 375 -9.31 5.66 7.94
C THR A 375 -7.80 5.81 8.03
N MET A 376 -7.06 4.78 7.63
CA MET A 376 -5.60 4.73 7.82
C MET A 376 -4.83 5.56 6.79
N TYR A 377 -5.41 5.83 5.62
CA TYR A 377 -4.79 6.65 4.58
C TYR A 377 -5.66 7.86 4.25
N TYR A 378 -5.01 8.99 4.00
CA TYR A 378 -5.67 10.15 3.46
C TYR A 378 -5.57 10.14 1.94
N VAL A 379 -6.67 10.44 1.27
CA VAL A 379 -6.72 10.79 -0.14
C VAL A 379 -7.57 12.06 -0.31
N PRO A 380 -7.31 12.93 -1.31
CA PRO A 380 -8.02 14.19 -1.48
C PRO A 380 -9.41 14.02 -2.12
N ALA A 381 -10.09 12.92 -1.81
CA ALA A 381 -11.48 12.67 -2.22
C ALA A 381 -12.43 13.67 -1.54
N GLU A 382 -13.52 14.04 -2.21
CA GLU A 382 -14.56 14.85 -1.60
C GLU A 382 -15.33 14.05 -0.55
N ASN A 383 -15.63 12.81 -0.85
CA ASN A 383 -16.18 11.85 0.08
C ASN A 383 -15.21 10.67 0.23
N ARG A 384 -14.59 10.52 1.39
CA ARG A 384 -13.60 9.47 1.66
C ARG A 384 -14.16 8.05 1.50
N ALA A 385 -15.43 7.84 1.81
CA ALA A 385 -16.09 6.54 1.67
C ALA A 385 -16.28 6.11 0.20
N LYS A 386 -16.16 7.03 -0.75
CA LYS A 386 -16.26 6.76 -2.19
C LYS A 386 -14.90 6.56 -2.87
N PHE A 387 -13.86 6.99 -2.25
CA PHE A 387 -12.45 6.77 -2.54
C PHE A 387 -11.94 7.13 -3.95
N TRP A 388 -12.74 7.77 -4.80
CA TRP A 388 -12.26 8.33 -6.08
C TRP A 388 -11.87 9.80 -5.92
N TYR A 389 -10.80 10.19 -6.59
CA TYR A 389 -10.26 11.54 -6.48
C TYR A 389 -9.42 11.95 -7.69
N LYS A 390 -9.17 13.26 -7.81
CA LYS A 390 -8.21 13.83 -8.75
C LYS A 390 -7.06 14.48 -7.98
N THR A 391 -5.87 14.44 -8.56
CA THR A 391 -4.71 15.14 -8.01
C THR A 391 -3.77 15.57 -9.13
N ASP A 392 -3.17 16.75 -8.97
CA ASP A 392 -2.14 17.26 -9.87
C ASP A 392 -0.77 17.11 -9.22
N TYR A 393 0.20 16.67 -10.03
CA TYR A 393 1.60 16.67 -9.64
C TYR A 393 2.42 17.31 -10.76
N GLY A 394 2.70 18.61 -10.62
CA GLY A 394 3.41 19.38 -11.65
C GLY A 394 2.77 19.26 -13.02
N MET A 395 3.41 18.52 -13.93
CA MET A 395 2.96 18.32 -15.32
C MET A 395 1.95 17.16 -15.47
N PHE A 396 1.59 16.47 -14.39
CA PHE A 396 0.63 15.37 -14.43
C PHE A 396 -0.71 15.76 -13.86
N ARG A 397 -1.79 15.30 -14.51
CA ARG A 397 -3.12 15.14 -13.94
C ARG A 397 -3.39 13.66 -13.75
N PHE A 398 -3.74 13.25 -12.54
CA PHE A 398 -4.20 11.92 -12.20
C PHE A 398 -5.70 11.92 -11.92
N CYS A 399 -6.44 11.05 -12.62
CA CYS A 399 -7.84 10.72 -12.34
C CYS A 399 -7.89 9.31 -11.79
N ILE A 400 -8.12 9.19 -10.49
CA ILE A 400 -8.15 7.92 -9.77
C ILE A 400 -9.61 7.52 -9.57
N ALA A 401 -9.99 6.39 -10.13
CA ALA A 401 -11.29 5.77 -9.95
C ALA A 401 -11.22 4.68 -8.88
N ASP A 402 -12.35 4.42 -8.24
CA ASP A 402 -12.56 3.29 -7.35
C ASP A 402 -13.42 2.25 -8.08
N SER A 403 -12.76 1.22 -8.64
CA SER A 403 -13.43 0.18 -9.42
C SER A 403 -14.38 -0.69 -8.61
N GLU A 404 -14.33 -0.60 -7.28
CA GLU A 404 -15.19 -1.37 -6.38
C GLU A 404 -16.53 -0.66 -6.11
N HIS A 405 -16.73 0.53 -6.71
CA HIS A 405 -18.01 1.24 -6.79
C HIS A 405 -18.52 1.32 -8.22
N ASP A 406 -19.82 1.57 -8.38
CA ASP A 406 -20.43 1.73 -9.72
C ASP A 406 -19.75 2.88 -10.49
N TRP A 407 -19.13 2.52 -11.61
CA TRP A 407 -18.43 3.38 -12.54
C TRP A 407 -19.05 3.40 -13.93
N THR A 408 -20.18 2.71 -14.12
CA THR A 408 -20.88 2.61 -15.40
C THR A 408 -21.51 3.93 -15.83
N GLU A 409 -21.79 4.08 -17.12
CA GLU A 409 -22.34 5.31 -17.69
C GLU A 409 -23.61 5.76 -16.96
N GLY A 410 -23.63 7.02 -16.52
CA GLY A 410 -24.72 7.62 -15.75
C GLY A 410 -24.55 7.57 -14.25
N SER A 411 -23.64 6.75 -13.71
CA SER A 411 -23.31 6.72 -12.28
C SER A 411 -22.70 8.03 -11.79
N GLU A 412 -22.63 8.20 -10.48
CA GLU A 412 -21.97 9.35 -9.87
C GLU A 412 -20.47 9.33 -10.16
N GLN A 413 -19.82 8.17 -10.09
CA GLN A 413 -18.41 8.06 -10.36
C GLN A 413 -18.09 8.31 -11.83
N TYR A 414 -18.92 7.85 -12.77
CA TYR A 414 -18.73 8.14 -14.19
C TYR A 414 -18.73 9.65 -14.47
N LYS A 415 -19.64 10.41 -13.82
CA LYS A 415 -19.68 11.88 -13.92
C LYS A 415 -18.41 12.49 -13.34
N PHE A 416 -17.94 12.00 -12.21
CA PHE A 416 -16.66 12.41 -11.62
C PHE A 416 -15.49 12.14 -12.58
N ILE A 417 -15.43 10.94 -13.19
CA ILE A 417 -14.37 10.58 -14.15
C ILE A 417 -14.40 11.57 -15.33
N GLU A 418 -15.57 11.82 -15.91
CA GLU A 418 -15.71 12.78 -17.00
C GLU A 418 -15.26 14.19 -16.58
N GLU A 419 -15.68 14.66 -15.42
CA GLU A 419 -15.28 15.97 -14.88
C GLU A 419 -13.77 16.05 -14.61
N CYS A 420 -13.18 15.00 -14.05
CA CYS A 420 -11.74 14.95 -13.80
C CYS A 420 -10.95 15.10 -15.10
N LEU A 421 -11.33 14.33 -16.12
CA LEU A 421 -10.67 14.36 -17.44
C LEU A 421 -10.90 15.70 -18.15
N ALA A 422 -12.13 16.22 -18.13
CA ALA A 422 -12.50 17.47 -18.77
C ALA A 422 -11.85 18.71 -18.13
N SER A 423 -11.62 18.68 -16.82
CA SER A 423 -11.03 19.81 -16.07
C SER A 423 -9.49 19.83 -16.10
N ALA A 424 -8.85 18.91 -16.80
CA ALA A 424 -7.40 18.91 -16.95
C ALA A 424 -6.93 20.13 -17.77
N ASP A 425 -6.11 20.98 -17.17
CA ASP A 425 -5.45 22.10 -17.86
C ASP A 425 -4.23 21.56 -18.62
N ARG A 426 -4.45 21.21 -19.90
CA ARG A 426 -3.40 20.58 -20.72
C ARG A 426 -2.19 21.48 -20.97
N GLN A 427 -2.28 22.77 -20.68
CA GLN A 427 -1.12 23.68 -20.71
C GLN A 427 -0.22 23.48 -19.48
N LYS A 428 -0.82 23.10 -18.35
CA LYS A 428 -0.10 22.81 -17.10
C LYS A 428 0.13 21.32 -16.91
N GLN A 429 -0.87 20.48 -17.22
CA GLN A 429 -0.80 19.02 -17.10
C GLN A 429 -0.87 18.38 -18.49
N PRO A 430 0.22 18.40 -19.26
CA PRO A 430 0.27 17.73 -20.57
C PRO A 430 0.11 16.20 -20.47
N TRP A 431 0.41 15.61 -19.29
CA TRP A 431 0.32 14.18 -19.06
C TRP A 431 -0.95 13.84 -18.27
N LEU A 432 -1.95 13.26 -18.96
CA LEU A 432 -3.23 12.89 -18.39
C LEU A 432 -3.27 11.38 -18.14
N ILE A 433 -3.31 11.01 -16.87
CA ILE A 433 -3.25 9.63 -16.42
C ILE A 433 -4.59 9.25 -15.77
N PHE A 434 -5.14 8.13 -16.20
CA PHE A 434 -6.26 7.47 -15.53
C PHE A 434 -5.74 6.27 -14.74
N SER A 435 -6.35 5.96 -13.60
CA SER A 435 -6.03 4.75 -12.84
C SER A 435 -7.24 4.21 -12.11
N ALA A 436 -7.34 2.89 -12.05
CA ALA A 436 -8.27 2.13 -11.24
C ALA A 436 -7.62 0.82 -10.80
N HIS A 437 -8.18 0.16 -9.76
CA HIS A 437 -7.63 -1.13 -9.35
C HIS A 437 -7.98 -2.23 -10.34
N ARG A 438 -9.27 -2.57 -10.50
CA ARG A 438 -9.68 -3.59 -11.49
C ARG A 438 -9.40 -3.11 -12.90
N VAL A 439 -9.13 -4.06 -13.79
CA VAL A 439 -8.88 -3.76 -15.19
C VAL A 439 -10.17 -3.28 -15.86
N LEU A 440 -10.35 -1.97 -15.92
CA LEU A 440 -11.47 -1.34 -16.66
C LEU A 440 -11.16 -1.18 -18.16
N GLY A 441 -10.01 -1.65 -18.59
CA GLY A 441 -9.51 -1.63 -19.95
C GLY A 441 -9.28 -3.02 -20.53
N TYR A 442 -8.04 -3.30 -20.90
CA TYR A 442 -7.67 -4.54 -21.60
C TYR A 442 -6.60 -5.29 -20.82
N SER A 443 -6.78 -6.62 -20.71
CA SER A 443 -5.80 -7.56 -20.19
C SER A 443 -5.88 -8.89 -20.92
N SER A 444 -4.76 -9.56 -21.07
CA SER A 444 -4.67 -10.92 -21.60
C SER A 444 -4.54 -11.99 -20.50
N ASP A 445 -4.91 -11.66 -19.27
CA ASP A 445 -5.08 -12.64 -18.20
C ASP A 445 -6.06 -13.75 -18.61
N TYR A 446 -5.85 -14.94 -18.04
CA TYR A 446 -6.68 -16.11 -18.34
C TYR A 446 -8.18 -15.88 -18.10
N TRP A 447 -8.52 -15.13 -17.04
CA TRP A 447 -9.89 -14.79 -16.70
C TRP A 447 -10.56 -13.92 -17.77
N TYR A 448 -9.87 -12.87 -18.22
CA TYR A 448 -10.38 -11.98 -19.27
C TYR A 448 -10.47 -12.69 -20.62
N ALA A 449 -9.56 -13.64 -20.89
CA ALA A 449 -9.59 -14.43 -22.11
C ALA A 449 -10.82 -15.34 -22.20
N GLN A 450 -11.35 -15.86 -21.09
CA GLN A 450 -12.57 -16.65 -21.06
C GLN A 450 -13.81 -15.86 -21.45
N LYS A 451 -13.76 -14.54 -21.37
CA LYS A 451 -14.84 -13.62 -21.73
C LYS A 451 -14.52 -12.83 -23.01
N ASP A 452 -13.74 -13.42 -23.91
CA ASP A 452 -13.29 -12.78 -25.16
C ASP A 452 -12.66 -11.39 -24.95
N PHE A 453 -12.00 -11.19 -23.80
CA PHE A 453 -11.41 -9.90 -23.39
C PHE A 453 -12.45 -8.76 -23.31
N GLU A 454 -13.69 -9.05 -22.93
CA GLU A 454 -14.80 -8.08 -22.86
C GLU A 454 -15.13 -7.58 -21.44
N GLU A 455 -14.30 -7.89 -20.49
CA GLU A 455 -14.45 -7.33 -19.14
C GLU A 455 -13.78 -5.96 -19.01
N PRO A 456 -14.32 -5.13 -18.13
CA PRO A 456 -15.59 -5.19 -17.40
C PRO A 456 -16.78 -4.60 -18.19
N ASN A 457 -18.02 -4.85 -17.71
CA ASN A 457 -19.22 -4.24 -18.25
C ASN A 457 -19.09 -2.70 -18.27
N GLY A 458 -19.43 -2.08 -19.41
CA GLY A 458 -19.36 -0.62 -19.55
C GLY A 458 -17.99 -0.07 -19.94
N ARG A 459 -16.98 -0.92 -20.18
CA ARG A 459 -15.67 -0.49 -20.69
C ARG A 459 -15.78 0.44 -21.90
N GLU A 460 -16.69 0.16 -22.81
CA GLU A 460 -16.90 0.99 -24.02
C GLU A 460 -17.22 2.45 -23.70
N SER A 461 -17.92 2.71 -22.59
CA SER A 461 -18.24 4.07 -22.16
C SER A 461 -16.98 4.81 -21.68
N LEU A 462 -16.13 4.14 -20.91
CA LEU A 462 -14.85 4.70 -20.47
C LEU A 462 -13.87 4.92 -21.64
N GLU A 463 -13.81 3.98 -22.59
CA GLU A 463 -12.97 4.15 -23.78
C GLU A 463 -13.37 5.40 -24.58
N LYS A 464 -14.68 5.69 -24.68
CA LYS A 464 -15.15 6.93 -25.32
C LYS A 464 -14.66 8.17 -24.60
N LEU A 465 -14.68 8.15 -23.24
CA LEU A 465 -14.16 9.26 -22.44
C LEU A 465 -12.64 9.39 -22.61
N TRP A 466 -11.89 8.29 -22.50
CA TRP A 466 -10.43 8.32 -22.66
C TRP A 466 -10.01 8.83 -24.02
N LYS A 467 -10.68 8.41 -25.07
CA LYS A 467 -10.46 8.94 -26.42
C LYS A 467 -10.84 10.41 -26.54
N LYS A 468 -12.04 10.79 -26.04
CA LYS A 468 -12.56 12.17 -26.08
C LYS A 468 -11.59 13.15 -25.43
N TYR A 469 -11.06 12.81 -24.26
CA TYR A 469 -10.18 13.69 -23.47
C TYR A 469 -8.68 13.41 -23.69
N LYS A 470 -8.33 12.52 -24.62
CA LYS A 470 -6.94 12.20 -24.96
C LYS A 470 -6.14 11.71 -23.74
N VAL A 471 -6.67 10.74 -23.00
CA VAL A 471 -5.94 10.10 -21.91
C VAL A 471 -4.71 9.39 -22.48
N ASP A 472 -3.56 9.65 -21.91
CA ASP A 472 -2.30 9.11 -22.38
C ASP A 472 -2.11 7.66 -21.98
N ILE A 473 -2.27 7.39 -20.67
CA ILE A 473 -2.05 6.08 -20.08
C ILE A 473 -3.17 5.79 -19.08
N ALA A 474 -3.66 4.56 -19.10
CA ALA A 474 -4.56 4.00 -18.09
C ALA A 474 -3.84 2.88 -17.35
N PHE A 475 -3.65 3.03 -16.03
CA PHE A 475 -3.03 2.04 -15.15
C PHE A 475 -4.06 1.21 -14.42
N PHE A 476 -3.79 -0.10 -14.32
CA PHE A 476 -4.62 -1.05 -13.61
C PHE A 476 -3.77 -2.02 -12.78
N GLY A 477 -4.33 -2.48 -11.65
CA GLY A 477 -3.84 -3.57 -10.82
C GLY A 477 -4.65 -4.85 -11.02
N HIS A 478 -4.98 -5.54 -9.91
CA HIS A 478 -5.86 -6.70 -9.81
C HIS A 478 -5.35 -7.96 -10.53
N THR A 479 -4.77 -7.81 -11.68
CA THR A 479 -4.09 -8.88 -12.41
C THR A 479 -2.61 -8.84 -12.03
N HIS A 480 -2.16 -9.85 -11.29
CA HIS A 480 -0.85 -9.86 -10.64
C HIS A 480 0.28 -10.22 -11.61
N ASN A 481 0.52 -9.33 -12.54
CA ASN A 481 1.61 -9.42 -13.53
C ASN A 481 1.88 -8.03 -14.12
N TYR A 482 2.69 -7.98 -15.17
CA TYR A 482 2.87 -6.79 -15.98
C TYR A 482 2.41 -7.04 -17.41
N GLU A 483 1.57 -6.15 -17.95
CA GLU A 483 1.19 -6.16 -19.36
C GLU A 483 1.05 -4.75 -19.88
N ARG A 484 1.53 -4.52 -21.10
CA ARG A 484 1.37 -3.25 -21.81
C ARG A 484 0.70 -3.47 -23.17
N SER A 485 -0.34 -2.68 -23.43
CA SER A 485 -0.97 -2.62 -24.74
C SER A 485 -0.29 -1.61 -25.67
N CYS A 486 -0.57 -1.71 -26.97
CA CYS A 486 -0.44 -0.57 -27.87
C CYS A 486 -1.41 0.55 -27.44
N PRO A 487 -1.27 1.78 -27.96
CA PRO A 487 -2.37 2.74 -27.92
C PRO A 487 -3.60 2.12 -28.58
N ILE A 488 -4.66 1.89 -27.81
CA ILE A 488 -5.80 1.05 -28.22
C ILE A 488 -7.11 1.80 -28.15
N TYR A 489 -7.98 1.51 -29.13
CA TYR A 489 -9.38 1.89 -29.13
C TYR A 489 -10.19 0.81 -29.83
N LYS A 490 -11.29 0.35 -29.20
CA LYS A 490 -12.18 -0.72 -29.72
C LYS A 490 -11.41 -1.97 -30.16
N LYS A 491 -10.56 -2.48 -29.28
CA LYS A 491 -9.73 -3.68 -29.51
C LYS A 491 -8.71 -3.55 -30.67
N GLN A 492 -8.48 -2.35 -31.18
CA GLN A 492 -7.54 -2.13 -32.28
C GLN A 492 -6.44 -1.16 -31.89
N CYS A 493 -5.20 -1.50 -32.24
CA CYS A 493 -4.08 -0.60 -32.09
C CYS A 493 -4.28 0.61 -33.03
N THR A 494 -4.11 1.79 -32.48
CA THR A 494 -4.16 3.06 -33.26
C THR A 494 -2.78 3.51 -33.74
N SER A 495 -1.73 2.80 -33.31
CA SER A 495 -0.35 2.98 -33.75
C SER A 495 0.36 1.63 -33.79
N ASN A 496 1.28 1.47 -34.75
CA ASN A 496 2.14 0.29 -34.85
C ASN A 496 3.49 0.47 -34.16
N GLU A 497 3.74 1.66 -33.60
CA GLU A 497 4.92 1.93 -32.80
C GLU A 497 4.91 1.11 -31.50
N GLN A 498 6.07 0.66 -31.07
CA GLN A 498 6.20 -0.18 -29.86
C GLN A 498 6.87 0.55 -28.70
N HIS A 499 7.87 1.38 -28.99
CA HIS A 499 8.68 2.02 -27.96
C HIS A 499 8.72 3.53 -28.03
N HIS A 500 8.25 4.12 -29.12
CA HIS A 500 8.27 5.56 -29.27
C HIS A 500 7.00 6.06 -29.96
N TYR A 501 6.14 6.69 -29.17
CA TYR A 501 4.90 7.29 -29.68
C TYR A 501 5.09 8.77 -29.86
N SER A 502 4.88 9.26 -31.09
CA SER A 502 5.02 10.67 -31.45
C SER A 502 3.68 11.30 -31.81
N GLY A 503 3.50 12.56 -31.46
CA GLY A 503 2.29 13.32 -31.73
C GLY A 503 1.11 12.89 -30.85
N THR A 504 -0.11 13.19 -31.31
CA THR A 504 -1.34 12.81 -30.61
C THR A 504 -1.72 11.38 -30.96
N VAL A 505 -1.72 10.51 -29.97
CA VAL A 505 -2.16 9.12 -30.12
C VAL A 505 -3.68 9.07 -30.01
N ASN A 506 -4.34 8.44 -31.00
CA ASN A 506 -5.80 8.34 -31.03
C ASN A 506 -6.36 7.12 -30.25
N GLY A 507 -5.64 6.68 -29.25
CA GLY A 507 -5.96 5.59 -28.35
C GLY A 507 -5.22 5.77 -27.04
N THR A 508 -5.62 5.05 -26.01
CA THR A 508 -4.99 5.07 -24.68
C THR A 508 -4.06 3.86 -24.54
N ILE A 509 -2.89 4.03 -23.96
CA ILE A 509 -2.00 2.91 -23.62
C ILE A 509 -2.50 2.34 -22.29
N HIS A 510 -2.83 1.04 -22.27
CA HIS A 510 -3.21 0.35 -21.05
C HIS A 510 -2.00 -0.36 -20.47
N VAL A 511 -1.78 -0.17 -19.18
CA VAL A 511 -0.67 -0.77 -18.43
C VAL A 511 -1.24 -1.47 -17.21
N ILE A 512 -1.13 -2.79 -17.18
CA ILE A 512 -1.38 -3.61 -16.00
C ILE A 512 -0.09 -3.65 -15.20
N VAL A 513 -0.14 -3.35 -13.92
CA VAL A 513 1.02 -3.32 -13.03
C VAL A 513 0.67 -3.85 -11.64
N GLY A 514 -0.09 -4.96 -11.60
CA GLY A 514 -0.50 -5.65 -10.37
C GLY A 514 0.56 -6.60 -9.80
N GLY A 515 1.76 -6.57 -10.31
CA GLY A 515 2.88 -7.38 -9.82
C GLY A 515 3.62 -6.77 -8.63
N GLY A 516 2.97 -5.99 -7.75
CA GLY A 516 3.64 -5.29 -6.65
C GLY A 516 4.22 -6.19 -5.56
N GLY A 517 3.79 -7.44 -5.43
CA GLY A 517 4.40 -8.32 -4.44
C GLY A 517 3.58 -9.52 -3.96
N SER A 518 2.29 -9.55 -4.25
CA SER A 518 1.39 -10.67 -3.96
C SER A 518 1.71 -11.88 -4.86
N HIS A 519 0.85 -12.89 -4.91
CA HIS A 519 1.04 -14.01 -5.84
C HIS A 519 0.95 -13.54 -7.31
N LEU A 520 1.49 -14.30 -8.26
CA LEU A 520 1.46 -13.93 -9.67
C LEU A 520 0.30 -14.60 -10.42
N SER A 521 -0.39 -13.84 -11.26
CA SER A 521 -1.45 -14.30 -12.16
C SER A 521 -0.90 -14.75 -13.51
N LYS A 522 -1.38 -15.89 -14.01
CA LYS A 522 -0.93 -16.44 -15.30
C LYS A 522 -1.63 -15.78 -16.48
N PHE A 523 -0.88 -15.53 -17.53
CA PHE A 523 -1.45 -15.10 -18.80
C PHE A 523 -2.21 -16.22 -19.51
N SER A 524 -3.19 -15.83 -20.33
CA SER A 524 -3.77 -16.69 -21.33
C SER A 524 -2.69 -17.18 -22.32
N GLN A 525 -2.88 -18.38 -22.88
CA GLN A 525 -2.04 -18.88 -23.96
C GLN A 525 -2.19 -18.04 -25.25
N VAL A 526 -3.35 -17.41 -25.42
CA VAL A 526 -3.59 -16.49 -26.52
C VAL A 526 -3.06 -15.12 -26.17
N GLN A 527 -2.19 -14.58 -27.02
CA GLN A 527 -1.75 -13.19 -26.93
C GLN A 527 -2.50 -12.37 -27.97
N PRO A 528 -3.39 -11.46 -27.57
CA PRO A 528 -4.06 -10.56 -28.50
C PRO A 528 -3.06 -9.64 -29.19
N ASN A 529 -3.38 -9.23 -30.43
CA ASN A 529 -2.51 -8.35 -31.23
C ASN A 529 -2.24 -6.97 -30.59
N TRP A 530 -3.10 -6.55 -29.68
CA TRP A 530 -2.93 -5.29 -28.94
C TRP A 530 -2.00 -5.42 -27.73
N SER A 531 -1.71 -6.65 -27.25
CA SER A 531 -0.78 -6.89 -26.14
C SER A 531 0.65 -6.89 -26.64
N ILE A 532 1.42 -5.84 -26.34
CA ILE A 532 2.78 -5.66 -26.86
C ILE A 532 3.80 -6.37 -26.01
N TYR A 533 3.69 -6.26 -24.69
CA TYR A 533 4.64 -6.83 -23.75
C TYR A 533 3.93 -7.44 -22.55
N ARG A 534 4.40 -8.60 -22.12
CA ARG A 534 3.90 -9.34 -20.94
C ARG A 534 5.06 -9.87 -20.13
N ASP A 535 4.99 -9.70 -18.82
CA ASP A 535 5.99 -10.28 -17.89
C ASP A 535 5.29 -10.93 -16.69
N TYR A 536 5.67 -12.17 -16.39
CA TYR A 536 5.20 -12.93 -15.25
C TYR A 536 6.23 -12.82 -14.11
N ASP A 537 6.33 -11.61 -13.56
CA ASP A 537 7.27 -11.32 -12.46
C ASP A 537 6.76 -10.15 -11.61
N PHE A 538 7.35 -9.98 -10.43
CA PHE A 538 7.11 -8.84 -9.59
C PHE A 538 7.83 -7.60 -10.10
N GLY A 539 7.15 -6.46 -10.06
CA GLY A 539 7.72 -5.21 -10.54
C GLY A 539 6.84 -4.00 -10.31
N PHE A 540 7.30 -2.87 -10.78
CA PHE A 540 6.64 -1.58 -10.71
C PHE A 540 6.97 -0.74 -11.93
N VAL A 541 6.11 0.23 -12.23
CA VAL A 541 6.35 1.20 -13.31
C VAL A 541 6.91 2.49 -12.73
N LYS A 542 7.88 3.08 -13.43
CA LYS A 542 8.38 4.42 -13.19
C LYS A 542 8.12 5.29 -14.42
N MET A 543 7.39 6.38 -14.22
CA MET A 543 7.22 7.43 -15.23
C MET A 543 8.19 8.57 -14.96
N THR A 544 8.84 9.07 -15.98
CA THR A 544 9.73 10.24 -15.92
C THR A 544 9.28 11.28 -16.94
N ALA A 545 8.66 12.37 -16.48
CA ALA A 545 8.41 13.53 -17.31
C ALA A 545 9.66 14.43 -17.30
N PHE A 546 10.32 14.53 -18.44
CA PHE A 546 11.48 15.40 -18.59
C PHE A 546 11.06 16.86 -18.75
N ASN A 547 9.96 17.08 -19.43
CA ASN A 547 9.35 18.38 -19.71
C ASN A 547 7.90 18.18 -20.21
N HIS A 548 7.28 19.24 -20.72
CA HIS A 548 5.92 19.21 -21.28
C HIS A 548 5.76 18.35 -22.55
N THR A 549 6.85 17.98 -23.19
CA THR A 549 6.83 17.31 -24.50
C THR A 549 7.43 15.91 -24.49
N SER A 550 8.04 15.48 -23.39
CA SER A 550 8.74 14.18 -23.33
C SER A 550 8.45 13.45 -22.03
N LEU A 551 7.88 12.25 -22.15
CA LEU A 551 7.58 11.32 -21.07
C LEU A 551 8.23 9.97 -21.38
N LEU A 552 8.99 9.42 -20.45
CA LEU A 552 9.50 8.05 -20.45
C LEU A 552 8.73 7.23 -19.43
N VAL A 553 8.34 6.02 -19.80
CA VAL A 553 7.71 5.02 -18.94
C VAL A 553 8.54 3.75 -18.97
N GLU A 554 8.92 3.26 -17.80
CA GLU A 554 9.79 2.12 -17.61
C GLU A 554 9.14 1.09 -16.67
N TYR A 555 9.07 -0.17 -17.06
CA TYR A 555 8.77 -1.27 -16.17
C TYR A 555 10.07 -1.83 -15.60
N LYS A 556 10.15 -1.91 -14.28
CA LYS A 556 11.31 -2.39 -13.53
C LYS A 556 10.93 -3.60 -12.69
N LYS A 557 11.74 -4.67 -12.77
CA LYS A 557 11.54 -5.84 -11.90
C LYS A 557 11.98 -5.56 -10.47
N SER A 558 11.24 -6.10 -9.53
CA SER A 558 11.56 -5.98 -8.10
C SER A 558 12.77 -6.82 -7.69
N SER A 559 13.11 -7.85 -8.45
CA SER A 559 14.25 -8.75 -8.17
C SER A 559 15.60 -8.04 -8.29
N ASP A 560 15.80 -7.26 -9.36
CA ASP A 560 17.08 -6.61 -9.68
C ASP A 560 17.01 -5.09 -9.80
N GLY A 561 15.82 -4.54 -10.08
CA GLY A 561 15.60 -3.11 -10.31
C GLY A 561 15.94 -2.66 -11.73
N GLU A 562 16.22 -3.59 -12.64
CA GLU A 562 16.52 -3.29 -14.03
C GLU A 562 15.25 -3.06 -14.86
N VAL A 563 15.40 -2.40 -16.00
CA VAL A 563 14.30 -2.08 -16.92
C VAL A 563 14.11 -3.24 -17.90
N TYR A 564 12.89 -3.78 -17.96
CA TYR A 564 12.53 -4.90 -18.83
C TYR A 564 11.58 -4.51 -19.96
N ASP A 565 10.81 -3.43 -19.77
CA ASP A 565 10.02 -2.82 -20.82
C ASP A 565 10.06 -1.30 -20.68
N TYR A 566 9.98 -0.60 -21.80
CA TYR A 566 9.92 0.86 -21.80
C TYR A 566 9.21 1.40 -23.05
N PHE A 567 8.68 2.59 -22.90
CA PHE A 567 8.24 3.40 -24.05
C PHE A 567 8.35 4.89 -23.73
N THR A 568 8.39 5.69 -24.77
CA THR A 568 8.40 7.13 -24.68
C THR A 568 7.19 7.72 -25.41
N ILE A 569 6.69 8.83 -24.88
CA ILE A 569 5.71 9.67 -25.57
C ILE A 569 6.36 11.02 -25.81
N SER A 570 6.45 11.42 -27.07
CA SER A 570 6.94 12.75 -27.45
C SER A 570 5.88 13.51 -28.23
N ARG A 571 5.72 14.80 -27.91
CA ARG A 571 4.74 15.69 -28.54
C ARG A 571 5.33 17.04 -28.78
N GLU A 572 4.88 17.71 -29.85
CA GLU A 572 5.04 19.14 -29.91
C GLU A 572 4.06 19.79 -28.94
N TYR A 573 4.53 20.76 -28.18
CA TYR A 573 3.69 21.47 -27.21
C TYR A 573 2.42 22.07 -27.84
N LYS A 574 2.50 22.47 -29.09
CA LYS A 574 1.36 22.97 -29.87
C LYS A 574 0.27 21.92 -30.07
N ASP A 575 0.63 20.65 -30.22
CA ASP A 575 -0.33 19.55 -30.40
C ASP A 575 -1.17 19.31 -29.15
N VAL A 576 -0.59 19.53 -27.99
CA VAL A 576 -1.29 19.41 -26.69
C VAL A 576 -2.29 20.54 -26.50
N LEU A 577 -1.97 21.74 -27.01
CA LEU A 577 -2.82 22.92 -26.86
C LEU A 577 -3.94 22.98 -27.90
N ALA A 578 -3.72 22.38 -29.07
CA ALA A 578 -4.60 22.57 -30.22
C ALA A 578 -5.96 21.89 -30.09
N CYS A 579 -6.04 20.76 -29.36
CA CYS A 579 -7.27 19.99 -29.31
C CYS A 579 -7.39 19.18 -28.01
N VAL A 580 -8.29 19.61 -27.16
CA VAL A 580 -8.62 18.93 -25.90
C VAL A 580 -9.69 17.86 -26.10
N TYR A 581 -10.43 17.89 -27.21
CA TYR A 581 -11.55 17.01 -27.51
C TYR A 581 -11.42 16.36 -28.88
N ASP A 582 -11.99 15.16 -29.03
CA ASP A 582 -12.20 14.57 -30.35
C ASP A 582 -13.13 15.49 -31.18
N GLY A 583 -12.72 15.78 -32.43
CA GLY A 583 -13.45 16.67 -33.33
C GLY A 583 -12.99 18.12 -33.32
N CYS A 584 -11.99 18.48 -32.55
CA CYS A 584 -11.32 19.76 -32.79
C CYS A 584 -10.59 19.69 -34.15
N GLU A 585 -10.77 20.71 -34.98
CA GLU A 585 -9.94 20.85 -36.18
C GLU A 585 -8.49 21.09 -35.78
N PRO A 586 -7.52 20.46 -36.44
CA PRO A 586 -6.12 20.78 -36.21
C PRO A 586 -5.94 22.28 -36.46
N THR A 587 -5.48 23.01 -35.45
CA THR A 587 -5.11 24.42 -35.67
C THR A 587 -3.88 24.44 -36.54
N THR A 588 -4.08 24.56 -37.83
CA THR A 588 -3.02 24.91 -38.78
C THR A 588 -2.61 26.36 -38.56
N HIS A 589 -1.90 26.65 -37.51
CA HIS A 589 -1.08 27.84 -37.46
C HIS A 589 0.23 27.50 -38.16
N SER A 590 0.23 27.66 -39.46
CA SER A 590 1.49 27.86 -40.16
C SER A 590 2.21 29.03 -39.48
N ALA A 591 3.38 28.74 -38.92
CA ALA A 591 4.26 29.77 -38.43
C ALA A 591 4.57 30.70 -39.62
N VAL A 592 4.17 31.96 -39.54
CA VAL A 592 4.70 33.04 -40.35
C VAL A 592 6.01 33.49 -39.72
#